data_70009e9a322a7579f33a3f6bfbc780b5
#
_entry.id   70009e9a322a7579f33a3f6bfbc780b5
#
_cell.length_a   1.000
_cell.length_b   1.000
_cell.length_c   1.000
_cell.angle_alpha   90.00
_cell.angle_beta   90.00
_cell.angle_gamma   90.00
#
_symmetry.space_group_name_H-M   'P 1'
#
loop_
_entity.id
_entity.type
_entity.pdbx_description
1 polymer ?
#
loop_
_entity_poly.entity_id
_entity_poly.type
_entity_poly.pdbx_seq_one_letter_code
_entity_poly.pdbx_strand_id
1 'polypeptide(L)'
;TLMNAASEPHVQEFCQFMVMLGSKLEGLGTSRLTIHGVEQLGGGEFTFAEDFHEIVTFLALGAITGGDVRVKNSHPEQFPLIDRTFAKFGVQIIHEDGWSRSVVDGKLKVKEPFTRNILQKVEAAPWPYLPVDLLPIFVALGVKAEGSVMFWNKVYDGAMGWTTELSKFGAHAFLSDPHRMVTFGGKTLSPAEVESPYIIRVAIALLMVAASIPGKSIIR
;
A
#
# COMPACT_ATOMS: atom_id res chain seq x y z
N THR A 1 -0.21 19.83 -22.90
CA THR A 1 0.56 18.64 -22.56
C THR A 1 1.07 18.75 -21.13
N LEU A 2 0.84 17.72 -20.33
CA LEU A 2 1.43 17.55 -19.00
C LEU A 2 2.68 16.68 -19.15
N MET A 3 3.77 17.08 -18.51
CA MET A 3 5.01 16.32 -18.42
C MET A 3 5.18 15.82 -16.99
N ASN A 4 5.71 14.62 -16.83
CA ASN A 4 5.79 13.95 -15.53
C ASN A 4 4.41 13.77 -14.89
N ALA A 5 3.43 13.42 -15.72
CA ALA A 5 2.05 13.18 -15.27
C ALA A 5 1.97 11.92 -14.41
N ALA A 6 1.07 11.93 -13.42
CA ALA A 6 0.69 10.76 -12.69
C ALA A 6 0.06 9.71 -13.62
N SER A 7 0.35 8.44 -13.40
CA SER A 7 -0.09 7.34 -14.26
C SER A 7 -0.59 6.12 -13.48
N GLU A 8 -0.99 6.32 -12.23
CA GLU A 8 -1.62 5.32 -11.39
C GLU A 8 -2.95 4.81 -12.00
N PRO A 9 -3.40 3.62 -11.66
CA PRO A 9 -4.61 3.03 -12.20
C PRO A 9 -5.84 3.95 -12.16
N HIS A 10 -6.10 4.59 -11.03
CA HIS A 10 -7.25 5.52 -10.88
C HIS A 10 -7.13 6.77 -11.77
N VAL A 11 -5.90 7.24 -12.08
CA VAL A 11 -5.69 8.34 -13.04
C VAL A 11 -5.97 7.85 -14.45
N GLN A 12 -5.55 6.63 -14.79
CA GLN A 12 -5.84 6.03 -16.08
C GLN A 12 -7.35 5.85 -16.30
N GLU A 13 -8.08 5.35 -15.30
CA GLU A 13 -9.54 5.20 -15.36
C GLU A 13 -10.25 6.55 -15.49
N PHE A 14 -9.81 7.56 -14.73
CA PHE A 14 -10.34 8.90 -14.89
C PHE A 14 -10.14 9.44 -16.32
N CYS A 15 -8.96 9.21 -16.90
CA CYS A 15 -8.70 9.57 -18.30
C CYS A 15 -9.60 8.80 -19.27
N GLN A 16 -9.82 7.50 -19.04
CA GLN A 16 -10.75 6.68 -19.85
C GLN A 16 -12.18 7.20 -19.75
N PHE A 17 -12.62 7.57 -18.54
CA PHE A 17 -13.90 8.22 -18.32
C PHE A 17 -14.02 9.52 -19.13
N MET A 18 -13.00 10.38 -19.11
CA MET A 18 -12.98 11.62 -19.89
C MET A 18 -13.02 11.34 -21.40
N VAL A 19 -12.33 10.30 -21.88
CA VAL A 19 -12.39 9.88 -23.28
C VAL A 19 -13.80 9.42 -23.66
N MET A 20 -14.45 8.66 -22.80
CA MET A 20 -15.85 8.23 -22.99
C MET A 20 -16.81 9.42 -23.08
N LEU A 21 -16.56 10.49 -22.34
CA LEU A 21 -17.33 11.74 -22.43
C LEU A 21 -17.01 12.56 -23.69
N GLY A 22 -16.06 12.14 -24.53
CA GLY A 22 -15.68 12.80 -25.79
C GLY A 22 -14.40 13.62 -25.76
N SER A 23 -13.65 13.58 -24.66
CA SER A 23 -12.32 14.19 -24.55
C SER A 23 -11.31 13.47 -25.47
N LYS A 24 -10.34 14.23 -26.01
CA LYS A 24 -9.26 13.65 -26.82
C LYS A 24 -7.96 13.68 -26.01
N LEU A 25 -7.49 12.49 -25.61
CA LEU A 25 -6.29 12.31 -24.79
C LEU A 25 -5.29 11.42 -25.50
N GLU A 26 -4.01 11.77 -25.42
CA GLU A 26 -2.89 10.97 -25.91
C GLU A 26 -1.90 10.71 -24.78
N GLY A 27 -1.26 9.54 -24.79
CA GLY A 27 -0.27 9.15 -23.78
C GLY A 27 -0.86 8.71 -22.45
N LEU A 28 -2.09 8.22 -22.45
CA LEU A 28 -2.77 7.68 -21.28
C LEU A 28 -1.93 6.57 -20.64
N GLY A 29 -1.76 6.61 -19.31
CA GLY A 29 -0.93 5.65 -18.57
C GLY A 29 0.58 5.89 -18.70
N THR A 30 1.00 7.00 -19.31
CA THR A 30 2.42 7.37 -19.43
C THR A 30 2.71 8.66 -18.66
N SER A 31 4.00 8.98 -18.49
CA SER A 31 4.44 10.22 -17.86
C SER A 31 4.22 11.49 -18.72
N ARG A 32 3.72 11.32 -19.96
CA ARG A 32 3.41 12.44 -20.86
C ARG A 32 1.98 12.32 -21.34
N LEU A 33 1.11 13.20 -20.85
CA LEU A 33 -0.31 13.24 -21.18
C LEU A 33 -0.60 14.50 -22.00
N THR A 34 -1.11 14.35 -23.22
CA THR A 34 -1.59 15.46 -24.03
C THR A 34 -3.11 15.47 -24.04
N ILE A 35 -3.66 16.61 -23.70
CA ILE A 35 -5.11 16.86 -23.67
C ILE A 35 -5.44 17.82 -24.79
N HIS A 36 -6.29 17.39 -25.71
CA HIS A 36 -6.84 18.27 -26.74
C HIS A 36 -8.19 18.79 -26.25
N GLY A 37 -8.30 20.09 -26.13
CA GLY A 37 -9.55 20.74 -25.71
C GLY A 37 -10.69 20.44 -26.69
N VAL A 38 -11.89 20.28 -26.16
CA VAL A 38 -13.14 20.13 -26.90
C VAL A 38 -14.13 21.20 -26.44
N GLU A 39 -15.02 21.62 -27.32
CA GLU A 39 -15.99 22.66 -26.99
C GLU A 39 -17.01 22.18 -25.96
N GLN A 40 -17.38 20.90 -26.01
CA GLN A 40 -18.37 20.32 -25.10
C GLN A 40 -18.04 18.85 -24.87
N LEU A 41 -18.25 18.41 -23.62
CA LEU A 41 -18.25 17.00 -23.24
C LEU A 41 -19.67 16.45 -23.38
N GLY A 42 -19.76 15.19 -23.79
CA GLY A 42 -21.03 14.44 -23.81
C GLY A 42 -21.39 13.84 -22.46
N GLY A 43 -22.36 12.95 -22.48
CA GLY A 43 -22.75 12.11 -21.34
C GLY A 43 -22.56 10.64 -21.67
N GLY A 44 -22.66 9.77 -20.65
CA GLY A 44 -22.59 8.33 -20.83
C GLY A 44 -22.56 7.60 -19.49
N GLU A 45 -22.46 6.27 -19.57
CA GLU A 45 -22.29 5.40 -18.41
C GLU A 45 -20.85 4.89 -18.38
N PHE A 46 -20.26 4.88 -17.22
CA PHE A 46 -18.91 4.36 -16.98
C PHE A 46 -18.87 3.62 -15.65
N THR A 47 -18.27 2.45 -15.65
CA THR A 47 -18.06 1.66 -14.44
C THR A 47 -16.59 1.72 -14.06
N PHE A 48 -16.30 2.29 -12.90
CA PHE A 48 -14.95 2.28 -12.33
C PHE A 48 -14.64 0.91 -11.73
N ALA A 49 -13.36 0.52 -11.80
CA ALA A 49 -12.85 -0.65 -11.09
C ALA A 49 -12.87 -0.45 -9.58
N GLU A 50 -12.61 -1.52 -8.86
CA GLU A 50 -12.40 -1.48 -7.41
C GLU A 50 -11.14 -0.66 -7.09
N ASP A 51 -11.18 0.11 -6.00
CA ASP A 51 -10.02 0.86 -5.53
C ASP A 51 -8.90 -0.10 -5.10
N PHE A 52 -7.81 -0.12 -5.84
CA PHE A 52 -6.67 -1.01 -5.55
C PHE A 52 -6.02 -0.74 -4.18
N HIS A 53 -6.09 0.49 -3.64
CA HIS A 53 -5.62 0.79 -2.31
C HIS A 53 -6.45 0.07 -1.24
N GLU A 54 -7.77 0.02 -1.41
CA GLU A 54 -8.66 -0.70 -0.51
C GLU A 54 -8.46 -2.21 -0.63
N ILE A 55 -8.29 -2.73 -1.85
CA ILE A 55 -7.97 -4.14 -2.07
C ILE A 55 -6.71 -4.52 -1.28
N VAL A 56 -5.62 -3.76 -1.44
CA VAL A 56 -4.36 -4.00 -0.72
C VAL A 56 -4.55 -3.92 0.79
N THR A 57 -5.33 -2.95 1.27
CA THR A 57 -5.64 -2.79 2.70
C THR A 57 -6.31 -4.04 3.28
N PHE A 58 -7.34 -4.56 2.63
CA PHE A 58 -8.04 -5.76 3.12
C PHE A 58 -7.19 -7.03 3.00
N LEU A 59 -6.41 -7.18 1.93
CA LEU A 59 -5.46 -8.29 1.80
C LEU A 59 -4.40 -8.26 2.91
N ALA A 60 -3.87 -7.08 3.23
CA ALA A 60 -2.91 -6.91 4.31
C ALA A 60 -3.55 -7.13 5.70
N LEU A 61 -4.81 -6.69 5.90
CA LEU A 61 -5.56 -6.95 7.12
C LEU A 61 -5.75 -8.47 7.35
N GLY A 62 -6.13 -9.22 6.31
CA GLY A 62 -6.19 -10.67 6.37
C GLY A 62 -4.85 -11.28 6.76
N ALA A 63 -3.77 -10.85 6.10
CA ALA A 63 -2.43 -11.36 6.38
C ALA A 63 -1.94 -11.06 7.81
N ILE A 64 -2.15 -9.84 8.33
CA ILE A 64 -1.64 -9.43 9.66
C ILE A 64 -2.43 -10.05 10.81
N THR A 65 -3.72 -10.32 10.61
CA THR A 65 -4.62 -10.92 11.62
C THR A 65 -4.69 -12.43 11.55
N GLY A 66 -4.18 -13.04 10.47
CA GLY A 66 -4.33 -14.47 10.20
C GLY A 66 -5.76 -14.84 9.76
N GLY A 67 -6.53 -13.86 9.29
CA GLY A 67 -7.88 -14.03 8.77
C GLY A 67 -7.91 -14.48 7.31
N ASP A 68 -9.00 -15.11 6.89
CA ASP A 68 -9.27 -15.40 5.49
C ASP A 68 -10.12 -14.28 4.89
N VAL A 69 -9.48 -13.43 4.09
CA VAL A 69 -10.11 -12.27 3.46
C VAL A 69 -10.03 -12.43 1.95
N ARG A 70 -11.19 -12.35 1.30
CA ARG A 70 -11.33 -12.35 -0.15
C ARG A 70 -11.95 -11.04 -0.61
N VAL A 71 -11.29 -10.36 -1.54
CA VAL A 71 -11.68 -9.04 -2.04
C VAL A 71 -11.90 -9.12 -3.54
N LYS A 72 -12.95 -8.48 -4.04
CA LYS A 72 -13.18 -8.36 -5.48
C LYS A 72 -12.04 -7.56 -6.11
N ASN A 73 -11.51 -8.05 -7.22
CA ASN A 73 -10.44 -7.42 -7.97
C ASN A 73 -10.59 -7.76 -9.46
N SER A 74 -11.10 -6.82 -10.21
CA SER A 74 -11.32 -6.97 -11.66
C SER A 74 -10.05 -6.74 -12.49
N HIS A 75 -9.00 -6.16 -11.89
CA HIS A 75 -7.76 -5.76 -12.57
C HIS A 75 -6.49 -6.28 -11.90
N PRO A 76 -6.34 -7.62 -11.73
CA PRO A 76 -5.16 -8.19 -11.09
C PRO A 76 -3.85 -7.91 -11.84
N GLU A 77 -3.92 -7.57 -13.13
CA GLU A 77 -2.76 -7.18 -13.95
C GLU A 77 -2.06 -5.89 -13.45
N GLN A 78 -2.70 -5.13 -12.58
CA GLN A 78 -2.12 -3.93 -11.94
C GLN A 78 -1.30 -4.27 -10.69
N PHE A 79 -1.30 -5.53 -10.24
CA PHE A 79 -0.74 -5.93 -8.94
C PHE A 79 0.69 -6.50 -8.93
N PRO A 80 1.43 -6.71 -10.03
CA PRO A 80 2.70 -7.48 -9.99
C PRO A 80 3.72 -6.97 -8.99
N LEU A 81 3.89 -5.63 -8.83
CA LEU A 81 4.83 -5.05 -7.86
C LEU A 81 4.26 -5.03 -6.43
N ILE A 82 2.95 -4.93 -6.30
CA ILE A 82 2.24 -5.04 -5.02
C ILE A 82 2.39 -6.46 -4.49
N ASP A 83 2.11 -7.48 -5.30
CA ASP A 83 2.27 -8.90 -4.95
C ASP A 83 3.70 -9.24 -4.58
N ARG A 84 4.66 -8.72 -5.35
CA ARG A 84 6.08 -8.85 -5.02
C ARG A 84 6.43 -8.21 -3.68
N THR A 85 5.73 -7.14 -3.30
CA THR A 85 5.95 -6.50 -2.00
C THR A 85 5.36 -7.33 -0.88
N PHE A 86 4.15 -7.90 -1.04
CA PHE A 86 3.58 -8.88 -0.13
C PHE A 86 4.49 -10.09 0.07
N ALA A 87 5.04 -10.62 -1.03
CA ALA A 87 5.95 -11.77 -0.98
C ALA A 87 7.19 -11.53 -0.10
N LYS A 88 7.64 -10.28 0.08
CA LYS A 88 8.74 -9.93 1.00
C LYS A 88 8.43 -10.27 2.46
N PHE A 89 7.15 -10.36 2.81
CA PHE A 89 6.67 -10.70 4.15
C PHE A 89 6.16 -12.14 4.27
N GLY A 90 6.39 -12.95 3.22
CA GLY A 90 5.89 -14.33 3.18
C GLY A 90 4.40 -14.44 2.89
N VAL A 91 3.78 -13.39 2.39
CA VAL A 91 2.39 -13.37 1.96
C VAL A 91 2.32 -13.67 0.47
N GLN A 92 1.54 -14.68 0.09
CA GLN A 92 1.19 -14.95 -1.29
C GLN A 92 -0.18 -14.33 -1.59
N ILE A 93 -0.29 -13.61 -2.69
CA ILE A 93 -1.58 -13.16 -3.21
C ILE A 93 -2.00 -14.11 -4.32
N ILE A 94 -3.26 -14.54 -4.25
CA ILE A 94 -3.88 -15.41 -5.26
C ILE A 94 -5.00 -14.62 -5.91
N HIS A 95 -4.97 -14.54 -7.24
CA HIS A 95 -5.97 -13.89 -8.07
C HIS A 95 -6.72 -14.97 -8.86
N GLU A 96 -8.01 -15.12 -8.59
CA GLU A 96 -8.87 -16.12 -9.23
C GLU A 96 -10.29 -15.57 -9.40
N ASP A 97 -10.87 -15.75 -10.59
CA ASP A 97 -12.27 -15.43 -10.89
C ASP A 97 -12.72 -14.01 -10.52
N GLY A 98 -11.86 -13.01 -10.75
CA GLY A 98 -12.14 -11.60 -10.41
C GLY A 98 -12.06 -11.29 -8.92
N TRP A 99 -11.39 -12.14 -8.14
CA TRP A 99 -11.14 -11.95 -6.70
C TRP A 99 -9.68 -12.11 -6.39
N SER A 100 -9.28 -11.48 -5.28
CA SER A 100 -7.94 -11.64 -4.71
C SER A 100 -8.04 -12.05 -3.25
N ARG A 101 -7.11 -12.88 -2.80
CA ARG A 101 -6.97 -13.27 -1.39
C ARG A 101 -5.51 -13.35 -0.98
N SER A 102 -5.22 -13.05 0.27
CA SER A 102 -3.91 -13.23 0.86
C SER A 102 -3.80 -14.58 1.56
N VAL A 103 -2.66 -15.26 1.37
CA VAL A 103 -2.35 -16.53 2.03
C VAL A 103 -1.01 -16.39 2.73
N VAL A 104 -0.97 -16.79 4.00
CA VAL A 104 0.24 -16.82 4.82
C VAL A 104 0.47 -18.25 5.29
N ASP A 105 1.62 -18.82 4.96
CA ASP A 105 2.01 -20.13 5.48
C ASP A 105 2.66 -19.96 6.86
N GLY A 106 1.87 -20.22 7.89
CA GLY A 106 2.27 -20.09 9.30
C GLY A 106 2.30 -18.65 9.78
N LYS A 107 3.47 -18.03 9.88
CA LYS A 107 3.65 -16.66 10.40
C LYS A 107 4.22 -15.72 9.36
N LEU A 108 3.86 -14.44 9.47
CA LEU A 108 4.51 -13.40 8.71
C LEU A 108 6.02 -13.40 9.00
N LYS A 109 6.82 -13.47 7.94
CA LYS A 109 8.27 -13.50 8.03
C LYS A 109 8.90 -12.71 6.88
N VAL A 110 9.81 -11.82 7.21
CA VAL A 110 10.59 -11.08 6.21
C VAL A 110 11.47 -12.07 5.45
N LYS A 111 11.28 -12.15 4.14
CA LYS A 111 12.10 -13.01 3.26
C LYS A 111 13.48 -12.39 3.06
N GLU A 112 14.49 -13.23 3.06
CA GLU A 112 15.84 -12.79 2.74
C GLU A 112 15.90 -12.25 1.30
N PRO A 113 16.53 -11.08 1.06
CA PRO A 113 16.65 -10.56 -0.29
C PRO A 113 17.56 -11.45 -1.15
N PHE A 114 17.36 -11.41 -2.46
CA PHE A 114 18.19 -12.18 -3.41
C PHE A 114 19.69 -11.88 -3.25
N THR A 115 20.03 -10.61 -3.03
CA THR A 115 21.38 -10.20 -2.67
C THR A 115 21.57 -10.40 -1.17
N ARG A 116 22.15 -11.50 -0.77
CA ARG A 116 22.40 -11.86 0.64
C ARG A 116 23.22 -10.80 1.35
N ASN A 117 23.12 -10.76 2.69
CA ASN A 117 23.83 -9.83 3.58
C ASN A 117 23.44 -8.34 3.45
N ILE A 118 22.30 -8.06 2.86
CA ILE A 118 21.69 -6.73 2.89
C ILE A 118 20.31 -6.78 3.54
N LEU A 119 19.87 -5.66 4.07
CA LEU A 119 18.53 -5.54 4.66
C LEU A 119 17.45 -5.61 3.58
N GLN A 120 16.39 -6.39 3.81
CA GLN A 120 15.21 -6.36 2.95
C GLN A 120 14.64 -4.95 2.90
N LYS A 121 14.15 -4.53 1.73
CA LYS A 121 13.75 -3.16 1.50
C LYS A 121 12.38 -3.08 0.82
N VAL A 122 11.54 -2.17 1.30
CA VAL A 122 10.30 -1.73 0.67
C VAL A 122 10.44 -0.26 0.34
N GLU A 123 10.37 0.08 -0.93
CA GLU A 123 10.49 1.44 -1.42
C GLU A 123 9.19 1.88 -2.06
N ALA A 124 8.71 3.05 -1.65
CA ALA A 124 7.59 3.71 -2.32
C ALA A 124 8.11 4.81 -3.25
N ALA A 125 7.59 4.82 -4.45
CA ALA A 125 7.92 5.79 -5.50
C ALA A 125 6.72 5.91 -6.45
N PRO A 126 6.69 6.93 -7.33
CA PRO A 126 5.63 7.07 -8.32
C PRO A 126 5.44 5.82 -9.17
N TRP A 127 4.19 5.57 -9.55
CA TRP A 127 3.81 4.45 -10.42
C TRP A 127 4.72 4.33 -11.66
N PRO A 128 5.09 3.11 -12.11
CA PRO A 128 4.59 1.79 -11.70
C PRO A 128 5.31 1.15 -10.49
N TYR A 129 6.08 1.92 -9.72
CA TYR A 129 6.59 1.46 -8.43
C TYR A 129 5.46 1.28 -7.42
N LEU A 130 5.82 0.85 -6.19
CA LEU A 130 4.85 0.75 -5.11
C LEU A 130 4.32 2.14 -4.78
N PRO A 131 3.00 2.39 -4.92
CA PRO A 131 2.40 3.66 -4.56
C PRO A 131 2.68 4.03 -3.11
N VAL A 132 3.00 5.32 -2.88
CA VAL A 132 3.41 5.79 -1.55
C VAL A 132 2.32 5.64 -0.50
N ASP A 133 1.06 5.74 -0.89
CA ASP A 133 -0.09 5.57 -0.01
C ASP A 133 -0.24 4.14 0.53
N LEU A 134 0.39 3.16 -0.12
CA LEU A 134 0.44 1.79 0.37
C LEU A 134 1.57 1.55 1.38
N LEU A 135 2.56 2.45 1.47
CA LEU A 135 3.72 2.25 2.34
C LEU A 135 3.35 2.04 3.81
N PRO A 136 2.43 2.83 4.42
CA PRO A 136 2.00 2.62 5.80
C PRO A 136 1.43 1.22 6.05
N ILE A 137 0.69 0.66 5.08
CA ILE A 137 0.10 -0.68 5.15
C ILE A 137 1.22 -1.74 5.27
N PHE A 138 2.27 -1.62 4.46
CA PHE A 138 3.41 -2.54 4.53
C PHE A 138 4.28 -2.32 5.77
N VAL A 139 4.32 -1.10 6.34
CA VAL A 139 4.95 -0.85 7.65
C VAL A 139 4.24 -1.65 8.75
N ALA A 140 2.91 -1.69 8.76
CA ALA A 140 2.14 -2.51 9.71
C ALA A 140 2.50 -3.99 9.60
N LEU A 141 2.61 -4.53 8.37
CA LEU A 141 3.09 -5.91 8.16
C LEU A 141 4.53 -6.11 8.68
N GLY A 142 5.42 -5.15 8.43
CA GLY A 142 6.81 -5.20 8.88
C GLY A 142 6.98 -5.17 10.40
N VAL A 143 6.08 -4.51 11.12
CA VAL A 143 6.05 -4.52 12.59
C VAL A 143 5.70 -5.92 13.12
N LYS A 144 4.78 -6.62 12.43
CA LYS A 144 4.33 -7.96 12.84
C LYS A 144 5.25 -9.08 12.38
N ALA A 145 5.82 -8.97 11.17
CA ALA A 145 6.62 -10.01 10.54
C ALA A 145 7.93 -10.27 11.28
N GLU A 146 8.29 -11.53 11.51
CA GLU A 146 9.60 -11.88 12.04
C GLU A 146 10.72 -11.44 11.08
N GLY A 147 11.73 -10.73 11.59
CA GLY A 147 12.86 -10.23 10.81
C GLY A 147 12.93 -8.71 10.74
N SER A 148 13.80 -8.21 9.87
CA SER A 148 14.06 -6.78 9.73
C SER A 148 13.82 -6.32 8.30
N VAL A 149 13.20 -5.16 8.15
CA VAL A 149 12.93 -4.57 6.84
C VAL A 149 13.06 -3.04 6.91
N MET A 150 13.69 -2.45 5.89
CA MET A 150 13.76 -1.02 5.71
C MET A 150 12.62 -0.54 4.81
N PHE A 151 11.95 0.51 5.24
CA PHE A 151 10.95 1.25 4.46
C PHE A 151 11.53 2.59 4.03
N TRP A 152 11.32 2.93 2.77
CA TRP A 152 11.80 4.18 2.20
C TRP A 152 10.69 4.90 1.44
N ASN A 153 10.29 6.05 1.97
CA ASN A 153 9.39 6.97 1.29
C ASN A 153 10.21 7.94 0.43
N LYS A 154 10.07 7.85 -0.89
CA LYS A 154 10.79 8.69 -1.85
C LYS A 154 9.95 9.85 -2.40
N VAL A 155 8.73 10.04 -1.89
CA VAL A 155 7.75 10.96 -2.46
C VAL A 155 7.47 12.15 -1.55
N TYR A 156 7.17 11.89 -0.27
CA TYR A 156 6.78 12.94 0.67
C TYR A 156 7.85 13.21 1.71
N ASP A 157 8.18 14.50 1.89
CA ASP A 157 9.10 14.94 2.94
C ASP A 157 8.50 14.73 4.32
N GLY A 158 9.29 14.20 5.24
CA GLY A 158 8.89 14.05 6.65
C GLY A 158 7.77 13.04 6.91
N ALA A 159 7.33 12.28 5.91
CA ALA A 159 6.14 11.44 5.98
C ALA A 159 6.30 10.17 6.85
N MET A 160 7.46 9.92 7.47
CA MET A 160 7.70 8.77 8.33
C MET A 160 7.61 9.08 9.83
N GLY A 161 7.35 10.34 10.23
CA GLY A 161 7.32 10.76 11.64
C GLY A 161 6.26 10.03 12.49
N TRP A 162 5.13 9.66 11.92
CA TRP A 162 4.06 8.91 12.58
C TRP A 162 4.51 7.52 13.09
N THR A 163 5.60 7.00 12.56
CA THR A 163 6.09 5.66 12.93
C THR A 163 6.58 5.59 14.38
N THR A 164 6.81 6.74 15.03
CA THR A 164 7.08 6.83 16.47
C THR A 164 5.91 6.31 17.31
N GLU A 165 4.67 6.42 16.83
CA GLU A 165 3.48 5.90 17.50
C GLU A 165 3.49 4.36 17.61
N LEU A 166 4.17 3.67 16.70
CA LEU A 166 4.32 2.23 16.72
C LEU A 166 5.02 1.72 17.99
N SER A 167 5.91 2.53 18.58
CA SER A 167 6.60 2.18 19.82
C SER A 167 5.65 2.02 21.02
N LYS A 168 4.51 2.71 21.01
CA LYS A 168 3.48 2.58 22.04
C LYS A 168 2.85 1.19 22.08
N PHE A 169 2.76 0.52 20.92
CA PHE A 169 2.39 -0.89 20.83
C PHE A 169 3.50 -1.87 21.25
N GLY A 170 4.69 -1.38 21.60
CA GLY A 170 5.87 -2.20 21.85
C GLY A 170 6.63 -2.61 20.57
N ALA A 171 6.31 -2.01 19.43
CA ALA A 171 7.05 -2.27 18.20
C ALA A 171 8.46 -1.72 18.27
N HIS A 172 9.42 -2.51 17.79
CA HIS A 172 10.79 -2.07 17.65
C HIS A 172 11.01 -1.49 16.25
N ALA A 173 11.10 -0.18 16.18
CA ALA A 173 11.35 0.54 14.94
C ALA A 173 12.38 1.65 15.16
N PHE A 174 13.17 1.90 14.14
CA PHE A 174 14.20 2.95 14.14
C PHE A 174 14.00 3.87 12.93
N LEU A 175 13.69 5.13 13.21
CA LEU A 175 13.62 6.16 12.18
C LEU A 175 15.05 6.65 11.87
N SER A 176 15.59 6.27 10.71
CA SER A 176 16.95 6.61 10.29
C SER A 176 17.07 8.06 9.87
N ASP A 177 16.06 8.57 9.18
CA ASP A 177 15.89 9.96 8.75
C ASP A 177 14.41 10.22 8.40
N PRO A 178 14.01 11.44 7.99
CA PRO A 178 12.59 11.74 7.69
C PRO A 178 11.95 10.85 6.63
N HIS A 179 12.73 10.12 5.83
CA HIS A 179 12.27 9.31 4.73
C HIS A 179 12.41 7.80 4.94
N ARG A 180 13.27 7.37 5.89
CA ARG A 180 13.65 5.97 6.05
C ARG A 180 13.50 5.48 7.49
N MET A 181 12.88 4.32 7.63
CA MET A 181 12.81 3.61 8.90
C MET A 181 13.14 2.13 8.71
N VAL A 182 13.53 1.51 9.80
CA VAL A 182 13.74 0.05 9.88
C VAL A 182 12.82 -0.51 10.97
N THR A 183 12.10 -1.57 10.67
CA THR A 183 11.39 -2.36 11.68
C THR A 183 12.19 -3.61 12.03
N PHE A 184 12.14 -3.99 13.30
CA PHE A 184 12.68 -5.23 13.85
C PHE A 184 11.48 -6.03 14.42
N GLY A 185 10.70 -6.61 13.49
CA GLY A 185 9.41 -7.20 13.79
C GLY A 185 9.48 -8.56 14.48
N GLY A 186 8.30 -9.17 14.66
CA GLY A 186 8.16 -10.45 15.38
C GLY A 186 8.26 -10.32 16.90
N LYS A 187 8.17 -9.11 17.45
CA LYS A 187 8.12 -8.86 18.90
C LYS A 187 6.70 -8.98 19.43
N THR A 188 6.58 -9.25 20.72
CA THR A 188 5.28 -9.21 21.39
C THR A 188 4.78 -7.77 21.44
N LEU A 189 3.60 -7.57 20.87
CA LEU A 189 2.92 -6.29 20.86
C LEU A 189 1.84 -6.26 21.95
N SER A 190 1.53 -5.07 22.45
CA SER A 190 0.52 -4.84 23.49
C SER A 190 -0.46 -3.75 23.04
N PRO A 191 -1.72 -3.79 23.50
CA PRO A 191 -2.69 -2.72 23.23
C PRO A 191 -2.16 -1.38 23.70
N ALA A 192 -2.47 -0.31 22.93
CA ALA A 192 -2.00 1.03 23.23
C ALA A 192 -3.02 2.11 22.84
N GLU A 193 -2.81 3.30 23.36
CA GLU A 193 -3.45 4.52 22.88
C GLU A 193 -2.46 5.30 22.02
N VAL A 194 -2.83 5.55 20.76
CA VAL A 194 -1.97 6.16 19.74
C VAL A 194 -2.65 7.34 19.09
N GLU A 195 -1.86 8.31 18.65
CA GLU A 195 -2.32 9.46 17.89
C GLU A 195 -2.12 9.21 16.40
N SER A 196 -3.18 9.42 15.60
CA SER A 196 -3.06 9.36 14.14
C SER A 196 -2.97 10.76 13.55
N PRO A 197 -2.00 11.05 12.68
CA PRO A 197 -2.10 12.26 11.86
C PRO A 197 -3.34 12.15 10.96
N TYR A 198 -3.82 13.29 10.45
CA TYR A 198 -4.96 13.34 9.52
C TYR A 198 -4.60 12.76 8.14
N ILE A 199 -4.05 11.54 8.14
CA ILE A 199 -3.64 10.79 6.95
C ILE A 199 -4.32 9.42 7.02
N ILE A 200 -5.29 9.19 6.16
CA ILE A 200 -6.15 7.98 6.17
C ILE A 200 -5.33 6.69 6.21
N ARG A 201 -4.31 6.57 5.38
CA ARG A 201 -3.50 5.33 5.28
C ARG A 201 -2.65 5.08 6.53
N VAL A 202 -2.28 6.13 7.25
CA VAL A 202 -1.59 5.99 8.55
C VAL A 202 -2.56 5.50 9.62
N ALA A 203 -3.76 6.10 9.69
CA ALA A 203 -4.81 5.65 10.61
C ALA A 203 -5.14 4.17 10.40
N ILE A 204 -5.27 3.74 9.15
CA ILE A 204 -5.51 2.35 8.76
C ILE A 204 -4.33 1.46 9.19
N ALA A 205 -3.09 1.87 8.99
CA ALA A 205 -1.92 1.10 9.40
C ALA A 205 -1.87 0.89 10.93
N LEU A 206 -2.15 1.93 11.71
CA LEU A 206 -2.27 1.84 13.17
C LEU A 206 -3.43 0.93 13.59
N LEU A 207 -4.58 1.02 12.90
CA LEU A 207 -5.72 0.14 13.10
C LEU A 207 -5.36 -1.33 12.84
N MET A 208 -4.64 -1.62 11.75
CA MET A 208 -4.20 -2.97 11.41
C MET A 208 -3.29 -3.57 12.49
N VAL A 209 -2.34 -2.78 13.01
CA VAL A 209 -1.49 -3.20 14.13
C VAL A 209 -2.35 -3.49 15.34
N ALA A 210 -3.26 -2.57 15.72
CA ALA A 210 -4.16 -2.75 16.84
C ALA A 210 -5.06 -3.99 16.70
N ALA A 211 -5.63 -4.22 15.51
CA ALA A 211 -6.48 -5.38 15.22
C ALA A 211 -5.74 -6.72 15.29
N SER A 212 -4.41 -6.70 15.15
CA SER A 212 -3.56 -7.91 15.26
C SER A 212 -3.15 -8.26 16.70
N ILE A 213 -3.62 -7.49 17.69
CA ILE A 213 -3.23 -7.60 19.11
C ILE A 213 -4.49 -7.86 19.95
N PRO A 214 -4.50 -8.87 20.85
CA PRO A 214 -5.60 -9.06 21.79
C PRO A 214 -5.72 -7.88 22.76
N GLY A 215 -6.96 -7.43 23.03
CA GLY A 215 -7.24 -6.38 23.99
C GLY A 215 -7.81 -5.12 23.34
N LYS A 216 -7.87 -4.01 24.09
CA LYS A 216 -8.45 -2.74 23.65
C LYS A 216 -7.34 -1.74 23.34
N SER A 217 -7.30 -1.25 22.11
CA SER A 217 -6.49 -0.11 21.70
C SER A 217 -7.39 1.08 21.36
N ILE A 218 -6.85 2.28 21.43
CA ILE A 218 -7.53 3.53 21.09
C ILE A 218 -6.67 4.26 20.05
N ILE A 219 -7.29 4.69 18.96
CA ILE A 219 -6.67 5.53 17.93
C ILE A 219 -7.42 6.85 17.93
N ARG A 220 -6.70 7.96 18.10
CA ARG A 220 -7.21 9.32 18.14
C ARG A 220 -6.86 10.10 16.88
#